data_eb0f91a1736f4cb4c560091d521d40c4
#
_entry.id   eb0f91a1736f4cb4c560091d521d40c4
#
_cell.length_a   1.000
_cell.length_b   1.000
_cell.length_c   1.000
_cell.angle_alpha   90.00
_cell.angle_beta   90.00
_cell.angle_gamma   90.00
#
_symmetry.space_group_name_H-M   'P 1'
#
loop_
_entity.id
_entity.type
_entity.pdbx_description
1 polymer ?
#
loop_
_entity_poly.entity_id
_entity_poly.type
_entity_poly.pdbx_seq_one_letter_code
_entity_poly.pdbx_strand_id
1 'polypeptide(L)'
;MELKRVVVTGLGAVTPVGNTPEETWKNLLEGKSGAAPITHFDTTLFKTKFACEVKDLNLNDYIDRKEARKMDRYCQLAMVSAAQGIKDAGLDFEKEDLNRIGVVYGVGIGGIQTFQDEVIYYGQHVADGPKFNPFFIPKMIADIAAGQISIQYGFHGPNYTTTSACASSSNALADAFNLIRLGKADIIVSGGAEAAICECGVGGFNAMHALSTRNEDPEHASRPFSASRDGFVMGEGAGCLILEEMDHAKARGARIYAEMVGEGASADAHHITASHPEGLGAKLVMMNALKDAGLQPEDIDYINVHGTSTPVGDISEAKAIKDVFGAHAYELNISSTKSMTGHLLGAAGAVEAMVCVLSVKHNIVPPTINHAEGDDDEQLDYKLNFTFNKAQKREVRAALSNTFGFGGHNCCVVFKKYAE
;
A
#
# COMPACT_ATOMS: atom_id res chain seq x y z
N MET A 1 -17.74 26.32 4.98
CA MET A 1 -16.55 25.92 5.75
C MET A 1 -15.43 25.85 4.75
N GLU A 2 -14.34 26.57 4.96
CA GLU A 2 -13.16 26.45 4.14
C GLU A 2 -12.44 25.16 4.51
N LEU A 3 -12.08 24.34 3.51
CA LEU A 3 -11.36 23.10 3.74
C LEU A 3 -9.88 23.39 4.03
N LYS A 4 -9.33 22.73 5.04
CA LYS A 4 -7.93 22.88 5.41
C LYS A 4 -7.04 22.14 4.41
N ARG A 5 -5.82 22.64 4.21
CA ARG A 5 -4.80 21.96 3.40
C ARG A 5 -4.10 20.88 4.24
N VAL A 6 -3.71 19.78 3.58
CA VAL A 6 -3.12 18.63 4.25
C VAL A 6 -1.75 18.33 3.63
N VAL A 7 -0.76 18.17 4.47
CA VAL A 7 0.63 17.90 4.06
C VAL A 7 1.14 16.59 4.67
N VAL A 8 2.16 16.03 4.04
CA VAL A 8 2.87 14.84 4.53
C VAL A 8 4.14 15.31 5.24
N THR A 9 4.23 15.04 6.55
CA THR A 9 5.35 15.47 7.39
C THR A 9 6.25 14.33 7.84
N GLY A 10 5.81 13.08 7.75
CA GLY A 10 6.61 11.92 8.11
C GLY A 10 6.28 10.68 7.29
N LEU A 11 7.27 9.81 7.10
CA LEU A 11 7.19 8.58 6.34
C LEU A 11 7.71 7.39 7.15
N GLY A 12 7.05 6.25 7.04
CA GLY A 12 7.49 4.98 7.58
C GLY A 12 7.20 3.85 6.59
N ALA A 13 8.11 2.87 6.50
CA ALA A 13 7.92 1.71 5.63
C ALA A 13 8.72 0.50 6.10
N VAL A 14 8.07 -0.66 5.97
CA VAL A 14 8.71 -1.97 6.09
C VAL A 14 8.23 -2.78 4.90
N THR A 15 9.15 -3.13 4.00
CA THR A 15 8.83 -3.78 2.72
C THR A 15 9.80 -4.92 2.43
N PRO A 16 9.48 -5.80 1.47
CA PRO A 16 10.40 -6.86 1.04
C PRO A 16 11.73 -6.36 0.46
N VAL A 17 11.80 -5.07 0.12
CA VAL A 17 12.99 -4.45 -0.47
C VAL A 17 13.66 -3.41 0.44
N GLY A 18 13.21 -3.28 1.69
CA GLY A 18 13.83 -2.40 2.68
C GLY A 18 13.01 -2.23 3.94
N ASN A 19 13.68 -2.08 5.07
CA ASN A 19 13.08 -1.96 6.40
C ASN A 19 12.92 -0.50 6.86
N THR A 20 13.27 0.46 6.01
CA THR A 20 13.04 1.91 6.21
C THR A 20 12.57 2.55 4.90
N PRO A 21 11.95 3.75 4.96
CA PRO A 21 11.61 4.50 3.74
C PRO A 21 12.79 4.75 2.82
N GLU A 22 13.95 5.11 3.37
CA GLU A 22 15.16 5.41 2.60
C GLU A 22 15.71 4.18 1.90
N GLU A 23 15.78 3.05 2.60
CA GLU A 23 16.24 1.78 2.03
C GLU A 23 15.28 1.29 0.95
N THR A 24 13.97 1.29 1.24
CA THR A 24 12.93 0.94 0.28
C THR A 24 13.04 1.80 -0.98
N TRP A 25 13.10 3.12 -0.83
CA TRP A 25 13.22 4.05 -1.96
C TRP A 25 14.46 3.79 -2.81
N LYS A 26 15.63 3.66 -2.17
CA LYS A 26 16.88 3.35 -2.87
C LYS A 26 16.76 2.07 -3.69
N ASN A 27 16.27 0.98 -3.08
CA ASN A 27 16.18 -0.32 -3.73
C ASN A 27 15.12 -0.34 -4.84
N LEU A 28 14.03 0.43 -4.71
CA LEU A 28 13.06 0.64 -5.79
C LEU A 28 13.69 1.36 -7.00
N LEU A 29 14.48 2.40 -6.77
CA LEU A 29 15.18 3.10 -7.86
C LEU A 29 16.24 2.22 -8.56
N GLU A 30 16.85 1.29 -7.83
CA GLU A 30 17.81 0.32 -8.36
C GLU A 30 17.12 -0.87 -9.06
N GLY A 31 15.78 -0.98 -9.00
CA GLY A 31 15.03 -2.06 -9.62
C GLY A 31 15.21 -3.42 -8.93
N LYS A 32 15.39 -3.44 -7.60
CA LYS A 32 15.58 -4.70 -6.86
C LYS A 32 14.26 -5.43 -6.64
N SER A 33 14.23 -6.73 -6.96
CA SER A 33 13.11 -7.61 -6.63
C SER A 33 13.19 -8.10 -5.19
N GLY A 34 12.05 -8.08 -4.48
CA GLY A 34 11.90 -8.67 -3.15
C GLY A 34 11.50 -10.15 -3.17
N ALA A 35 11.14 -10.68 -4.35
CA ALA A 35 10.63 -12.04 -4.49
C ALA A 35 11.72 -13.09 -4.25
N ALA A 36 11.39 -14.09 -3.43
CA ALA A 36 12.27 -15.20 -3.07
C ALA A 36 11.42 -16.42 -2.67
N PRO A 37 12.01 -17.63 -2.59
CA PRO A 37 11.30 -18.78 -2.01
C PRO A 37 10.74 -18.46 -0.62
N ILE A 38 9.51 -18.90 -0.35
CA ILE A 38 8.86 -18.72 0.96
C ILE A 38 9.65 -19.46 2.04
N THR A 39 9.89 -18.78 3.16
CA THR A 39 10.61 -19.33 4.32
C THR A 39 9.70 -19.56 5.54
N HIS A 40 8.50 -19.01 5.55
CA HIS A 40 7.57 -19.03 6.69
C HIS A 40 6.94 -20.42 6.94
N PHE A 41 6.80 -21.24 5.87
CA PHE A 41 6.22 -22.59 5.96
C PHE A 41 6.72 -23.49 4.82
N ASP A 42 6.44 -24.80 4.90
CA ASP A 42 6.78 -25.77 3.86
C ASP A 42 5.87 -25.65 2.63
N THR A 43 6.43 -25.24 1.52
CA THR A 43 5.72 -25.02 0.25
C THR A 43 5.71 -26.21 -0.70
N THR A 44 6.22 -27.38 -0.28
CA THR A 44 6.42 -28.56 -1.16
C THR A 44 5.16 -28.91 -1.95
N LEU A 45 3.98 -28.85 -1.32
CA LEU A 45 2.69 -29.20 -1.91
C LEU A 45 1.94 -28.00 -2.52
N PHE A 46 2.50 -26.78 -2.46
CA PHE A 46 1.85 -25.58 -2.97
C PHE A 46 2.16 -25.33 -4.45
N LYS A 47 1.19 -24.76 -5.18
CA LYS A 47 1.39 -24.35 -6.58
C LYS A 47 2.36 -23.18 -6.69
N THR A 48 2.25 -22.20 -5.81
CA THR A 48 3.17 -21.07 -5.68
C THR A 48 4.08 -21.31 -4.49
N LYS A 49 5.40 -21.20 -4.68
CA LYS A 49 6.44 -21.52 -3.67
C LYS A 49 7.30 -20.31 -3.30
N PHE A 50 6.94 -19.13 -3.75
CA PHE A 50 7.67 -17.89 -3.54
C PHE A 50 6.73 -16.74 -3.19
N ALA A 51 7.29 -15.74 -2.54
CA ALA A 51 6.61 -14.52 -2.14
C ALA A 51 7.63 -13.39 -1.90
N CYS A 52 7.15 -12.21 -1.59
CA CYS A 52 7.96 -11.07 -1.17
C CYS A 52 7.82 -10.92 0.35
N GLU A 53 8.68 -11.61 1.11
CA GLU A 53 8.74 -11.55 2.58
C GLU A 53 9.57 -10.36 3.04
N VAL A 54 9.22 -9.77 4.18
CA VAL A 54 10.07 -8.80 4.90
C VAL A 54 11.25 -9.56 5.53
N LYS A 55 12.47 -9.10 5.23
CA LYS A 55 13.72 -9.75 5.62
C LYS A 55 14.48 -8.91 6.64
N ASP A 56 15.23 -9.58 7.52
CA ASP A 56 16.22 -8.96 8.44
C ASP A 56 15.66 -7.84 9.36
N LEU A 57 14.35 -7.85 9.62
CA LEU A 57 13.72 -6.88 10.52
C LEU A 57 13.94 -7.27 11.98
N ASN A 58 14.61 -6.40 12.75
CA ASN A 58 14.72 -6.56 14.20
C ASN A 58 13.55 -5.84 14.90
N LEU A 59 12.50 -6.58 15.23
CA LEU A 59 11.32 -6.04 15.93
C LEU A 59 11.64 -5.40 17.28
N ASN A 60 12.69 -5.87 17.98
CA ASN A 60 13.03 -5.36 19.31
C ASN A 60 13.51 -3.90 19.30
N ASP A 61 13.88 -3.36 18.14
CA ASP A 61 14.25 -1.94 17.99
C ASP A 61 13.02 -1.02 18.10
N TYR A 62 11.79 -1.57 17.96
CA TYR A 62 10.54 -0.82 17.88
C TYR A 62 9.50 -1.24 18.93
N ILE A 63 9.45 -2.53 19.28
CA ILE A 63 8.41 -3.10 20.12
C ILE A 63 9.03 -3.96 21.21
N ASP A 64 8.59 -3.78 22.47
CA ASP A 64 8.98 -4.69 23.56
C ASP A 64 8.61 -6.15 23.22
N ARG A 65 9.50 -7.09 23.50
CA ARG A 65 9.33 -8.50 23.18
C ARG A 65 8.06 -9.12 23.76
N LYS A 66 7.61 -8.67 24.96
CA LYS A 66 6.39 -9.20 25.60
C LYS A 66 5.16 -8.67 24.89
N GLU A 67 5.18 -7.39 24.45
CA GLU A 67 4.10 -6.78 23.69
C GLU A 67 4.02 -7.38 22.28
N ALA A 68 5.13 -7.58 21.58
CA ALA A 68 5.16 -8.19 20.27
C ALA A 68 4.47 -9.58 20.22
N ARG A 69 4.58 -10.38 21.31
CA ARG A 69 3.90 -11.70 21.40
C ARG A 69 2.37 -11.60 21.46
N LYS A 70 1.82 -10.45 21.83
CA LYS A 70 0.37 -10.21 21.89
C LYS A 70 -0.20 -9.73 20.55
N MET A 71 0.66 -9.55 19.53
CA MET A 71 0.30 -9.03 18.21
C MET A 71 0.51 -10.10 17.15
N ASP A 72 -0.36 -10.12 16.14
CA ASP A 72 -0.09 -10.82 14.88
C ASP A 72 0.96 -10.06 14.07
N ARG A 73 1.59 -10.73 13.09
CA ARG A 73 2.67 -10.15 12.29
C ARG A 73 2.27 -8.87 11.58
N TYR A 74 1.05 -8.78 11.00
CA TYR A 74 0.61 -7.54 10.35
C TYR A 74 0.60 -6.36 11.32
N CYS A 75 0.16 -6.57 12.56
CA CYS A 75 0.15 -5.55 13.58
C CYS A 75 1.58 -5.15 13.99
N GLN A 76 2.50 -6.10 14.09
CA GLN A 76 3.92 -5.81 14.36
C GLN A 76 4.52 -4.93 13.27
N LEU A 77 4.25 -5.22 11.98
CA LEU A 77 4.73 -4.40 10.86
C LEU A 77 4.10 -2.99 10.87
N ALA A 78 2.81 -2.88 11.22
CA ALA A 78 2.14 -1.61 11.42
C ALA A 78 2.82 -0.74 12.48
N MET A 79 3.12 -1.34 13.64
CA MET A 79 3.80 -0.64 14.74
C MET A 79 5.17 -0.12 14.32
N VAL A 80 5.95 -0.90 13.57
CA VAL A 80 7.27 -0.48 13.07
C VAL A 80 7.15 0.70 12.12
N SER A 81 6.27 0.61 11.11
CA SER A 81 6.10 1.68 10.13
C SER A 81 5.54 2.96 10.78
N ALA A 82 4.61 2.84 11.72
CA ALA A 82 4.08 3.98 12.48
C ALA A 82 5.18 4.64 13.34
N ALA A 83 5.98 3.86 14.04
CA ALA A 83 7.10 4.38 14.85
C ALA A 83 8.12 5.16 13.99
N GLN A 84 8.43 4.65 12.79
CA GLN A 84 9.30 5.35 11.84
C GLN A 84 8.68 6.66 11.38
N GLY A 85 7.41 6.65 10.95
CA GLY A 85 6.71 7.84 10.47
C GLY A 85 6.59 8.93 11.54
N ILE A 86 6.24 8.57 12.77
CA ILE A 86 6.13 9.48 13.92
C ILE A 86 7.50 10.10 14.23
N LYS A 87 8.56 9.29 14.25
CA LYS A 87 9.93 9.76 14.47
C LYS A 87 10.38 10.70 13.35
N ASP A 88 10.08 10.34 12.10
CA ASP A 88 10.45 11.13 10.93
C ASP A 88 9.74 12.49 10.88
N ALA A 89 8.47 12.55 11.34
CA ALA A 89 7.70 13.77 11.47
C ALA A 89 8.25 14.71 12.57
N GLY A 90 9.08 14.21 13.48
CA GLY A 90 9.66 15.00 14.57
C GLY A 90 8.61 15.55 15.54
N LEU A 91 7.56 14.76 15.84
CA LEU A 91 6.51 15.18 16.77
C LEU A 91 7.03 15.26 18.19
N ASP A 92 6.78 16.40 18.85
CA ASP A 92 7.09 16.65 20.25
C ASP A 92 5.81 16.54 21.10
N PHE A 93 5.56 15.38 21.67
CA PHE A 93 4.33 15.08 22.38
C PHE A 93 4.06 15.94 23.62
N GLU A 94 5.07 16.67 24.13
CA GLU A 94 4.86 17.63 25.21
C GLU A 94 4.23 18.95 24.72
N LYS A 95 4.29 19.20 23.40
CA LYS A 95 3.77 20.41 22.76
C LYS A 95 2.51 20.18 21.95
N GLU A 96 2.22 18.91 21.61
CA GLU A 96 1.08 18.55 20.79
C GLU A 96 -0.17 18.26 21.61
N ASP A 97 -1.34 18.63 21.09
CA ASP A 97 -2.62 18.17 21.66
C ASP A 97 -2.93 16.74 21.20
N LEU A 98 -2.63 15.77 22.07
CA LEU A 98 -2.84 14.34 21.78
C LEU A 98 -4.32 13.99 21.51
N ASN A 99 -5.28 14.83 21.91
CA ASN A 99 -6.69 14.65 21.57
C ASN A 99 -6.99 15.00 20.11
N ARG A 100 -6.06 15.68 19.45
CA ARG A 100 -6.15 16.10 18.05
C ARG A 100 -5.30 15.22 17.12
N ILE A 101 -4.59 14.21 17.67
CA ILE A 101 -3.82 13.23 16.89
C ILE A 101 -4.64 11.95 16.76
N GLY A 102 -4.98 11.55 15.54
CA GLY A 102 -5.73 10.35 15.23
C GLY A 102 -4.87 9.24 14.61
N VAL A 103 -5.45 8.04 14.48
CA VAL A 103 -4.87 6.89 13.78
C VAL A 103 -5.93 6.28 12.86
N VAL A 104 -5.69 6.29 11.57
CA VAL A 104 -6.55 5.62 10.58
C VAL A 104 -5.66 4.69 9.74
N TYR A 105 -5.86 3.38 9.89
CA TYR A 105 -4.94 2.39 9.31
C TYR A 105 -5.69 1.36 8.46
N GLY A 106 -5.20 1.06 7.27
CA GLY A 106 -5.82 0.11 6.35
C GLY A 106 -5.28 -1.32 6.59
N VAL A 107 -6.18 -2.28 6.72
CA VAL A 107 -5.86 -3.69 6.85
C VAL A 107 -6.86 -4.51 6.04
N GLY A 108 -6.37 -5.33 5.12
CA GLY A 108 -7.23 -6.08 4.20
C GLY A 108 -7.78 -7.36 4.80
N ILE A 109 -6.91 -8.18 5.39
CA ILE A 109 -7.25 -9.51 5.95
C ILE A 109 -7.07 -9.52 7.47
N GLY A 110 -5.98 -8.93 7.96
CA GLY A 110 -5.66 -8.94 9.38
C GLY A 110 -4.94 -10.21 9.84
N GLY A 111 -5.21 -10.69 11.05
CA GLY A 111 -4.47 -11.75 11.72
C GLY A 111 -4.75 -13.16 11.21
N ILE A 112 -4.65 -13.41 9.93
CA ILE A 112 -4.91 -14.71 9.30
C ILE A 112 -3.95 -15.79 9.78
N GLN A 113 -2.68 -15.46 10.05
CA GLN A 113 -1.72 -16.41 10.61
C GLN A 113 -2.18 -16.88 11.99
N THR A 114 -2.53 -15.95 12.88
CA THR A 114 -3.06 -16.28 14.21
C THR A 114 -4.33 -17.11 14.12
N PHE A 115 -5.26 -16.77 13.21
CA PHE A 115 -6.48 -17.53 12.99
C PHE A 115 -6.17 -18.97 12.58
N GLN A 116 -5.30 -19.15 11.59
CA GLN A 116 -4.86 -20.46 11.12
C GLN A 116 -4.29 -21.30 12.26
N ASP A 117 -3.33 -20.76 13.00
CA ASP A 117 -2.62 -21.49 14.06
C ASP A 117 -3.55 -21.95 15.19
N GLU A 118 -4.43 -21.06 15.63
CA GLU A 118 -5.39 -21.36 16.72
C GLU A 118 -6.44 -22.41 16.31
N VAL A 119 -6.92 -22.33 15.05
CA VAL A 119 -7.90 -23.30 14.53
C VAL A 119 -7.25 -24.67 14.31
N ILE A 120 -6.02 -24.73 13.78
CA ILE A 120 -5.27 -25.98 13.64
C ILE A 120 -5.00 -26.59 15.01
N TYR A 121 -4.53 -25.80 15.98
CA TYR A 121 -4.29 -26.26 17.34
C TYR A 121 -5.55 -26.85 17.96
N TYR A 122 -6.69 -26.16 17.91
CA TYR A 122 -7.95 -26.65 18.40
C TYR A 122 -8.38 -27.95 17.68
N GLY A 123 -8.27 -28.01 16.36
CA GLY A 123 -8.61 -29.21 15.57
C GLY A 123 -7.81 -30.44 15.96
N GLN A 124 -6.57 -30.28 16.39
CA GLN A 124 -5.69 -31.35 16.87
C GLN A 124 -5.96 -31.75 18.34
N HIS A 125 -6.61 -30.87 19.14
CA HIS A 125 -6.81 -31.04 20.60
C HIS A 125 -8.27 -30.94 21.01
N VAL A 126 -9.21 -31.32 20.14
CA VAL A 126 -10.66 -31.21 20.39
C VAL A 126 -11.08 -31.93 21.69
N ALA A 127 -10.44 -33.06 22.02
CA ALA A 127 -10.72 -33.81 23.24
C ALA A 127 -10.39 -33.05 24.54
N ASP A 128 -9.51 -32.04 24.47
CA ASP A 128 -9.11 -31.23 25.62
C ASP A 128 -10.07 -30.07 25.91
N GLY A 129 -11.11 -29.92 25.09
CA GLY A 129 -12.03 -28.80 25.10
C GLY A 129 -11.49 -27.54 24.41
N PRO A 130 -12.28 -26.47 24.33
CA PRO A 130 -11.92 -25.25 23.60
C PRO A 130 -10.89 -24.41 24.37
N LYS A 131 -9.64 -24.70 24.19
CA LYS A 131 -8.52 -23.95 24.77
C LYS A 131 -7.90 -23.08 23.68
N PHE A 132 -8.23 -21.79 23.67
CA PHE A 132 -7.66 -20.78 22.77
C PHE A 132 -6.73 -19.83 23.52
N ASN A 133 -5.78 -19.22 22.82
CA ASN A 133 -4.96 -18.16 23.37
C ASN A 133 -5.84 -16.98 23.81
N PRO A 134 -5.66 -16.41 25.03
CA PRO A 134 -6.44 -15.24 25.47
C PRO A 134 -6.34 -14.02 24.54
N PHE A 135 -5.28 -13.93 23.75
CA PHE A 135 -5.09 -12.88 22.76
C PHE A 135 -5.56 -13.27 21.34
N PHE A 136 -6.21 -14.43 21.16
CA PHE A 136 -6.63 -14.89 19.84
C PHE A 136 -7.46 -13.85 19.11
N ILE A 137 -8.57 -13.41 19.70
CA ILE A 137 -9.45 -12.42 19.08
C ILE A 137 -8.73 -11.08 18.86
N PRO A 138 -8.08 -10.47 19.88
CA PRO A 138 -7.32 -9.23 19.66
C PRO A 138 -6.24 -9.31 18.59
N LYS A 139 -5.56 -10.43 18.43
CA LYS A 139 -4.55 -10.62 17.40
C LYS A 139 -5.16 -10.77 16.00
N MET A 140 -6.34 -11.35 15.91
CA MET A 140 -6.99 -11.66 14.63
C MET A 140 -7.68 -10.44 14.00
N ILE A 141 -8.37 -9.61 14.80
CA ILE A 141 -9.19 -8.52 14.25
C ILE A 141 -8.34 -7.39 13.66
N ALA A 142 -8.79 -6.87 12.50
CA ALA A 142 -8.02 -5.95 11.68
C ALA A 142 -7.78 -4.57 12.32
N ASP A 143 -8.65 -4.11 13.22
CA ASP A 143 -8.60 -2.78 13.84
C ASP A 143 -7.55 -2.63 14.94
N ILE A 144 -6.97 -3.73 15.41
CA ILE A 144 -6.02 -3.74 16.52
C ILE A 144 -4.74 -2.96 16.18
N ALA A 145 -4.30 -2.92 14.93
CA ALA A 145 -3.13 -2.14 14.55
C ALA A 145 -3.32 -0.64 14.89
N ALA A 146 -4.46 -0.05 14.50
CA ALA A 146 -4.78 1.32 14.86
C ALA A 146 -4.90 1.52 16.38
N GLY A 147 -5.53 0.56 17.07
CA GLY A 147 -5.65 0.57 18.53
C GLY A 147 -4.29 0.53 19.24
N GLN A 148 -3.39 -0.36 18.83
CA GLN A 148 -2.06 -0.50 19.43
C GLN A 148 -1.19 0.75 19.22
N ILE A 149 -1.22 1.36 18.04
CA ILE A 149 -0.52 2.62 17.77
C ILE A 149 -1.05 3.72 18.71
N SER A 150 -2.37 3.86 18.82
CA SER A 150 -3.00 4.84 19.70
C SER A 150 -2.62 4.63 21.17
N ILE A 151 -2.67 3.39 21.66
CA ILE A 151 -2.30 3.03 23.04
C ILE A 151 -0.83 3.34 23.31
N GLN A 152 0.08 3.01 22.39
CA GLN A 152 1.52 3.21 22.58
C GLN A 152 1.89 4.69 22.72
N TYR A 153 1.23 5.57 21.96
CA TYR A 153 1.58 6.99 21.89
C TYR A 153 0.62 7.92 22.64
N GLY A 154 -0.48 7.39 23.20
CA GLY A 154 -1.49 8.19 23.92
C GLY A 154 -2.31 9.07 23.00
N PHE A 155 -2.54 8.67 21.75
CA PHE A 155 -3.36 9.44 20.81
C PHE A 155 -4.86 9.22 21.06
N HIS A 156 -5.63 10.28 21.23
CA HIS A 156 -7.04 10.23 21.58
C HIS A 156 -7.97 10.78 20.48
N GLY A 157 -7.41 11.17 19.32
CA GLY A 157 -8.19 11.57 18.15
C GLY A 157 -8.94 10.41 17.50
N PRO A 158 -9.50 10.59 16.28
CA PRO A 158 -10.19 9.53 15.56
C PRO A 158 -9.31 8.28 15.43
N ASN A 159 -9.85 7.09 15.76
CA ASN A 159 -9.11 5.84 15.74
C ASN A 159 -9.99 4.72 15.17
N TYR A 160 -9.64 4.22 13.99
CA TYR A 160 -10.31 3.09 13.35
C TYR A 160 -9.51 2.52 12.18
N THR A 161 -10.00 1.40 11.63
CA THR A 161 -9.40 0.73 10.48
C THR A 161 -10.37 0.73 9.29
N THR A 162 -9.82 0.95 8.11
CA THR A 162 -10.54 0.74 6.84
C THR A 162 -10.21 -0.64 6.29
N THR A 163 -11.23 -1.35 5.81
CA THR A 163 -11.09 -2.65 5.17
C THR A 163 -11.81 -2.65 3.83
N SER A 164 -11.04 -2.63 2.75
CA SER A 164 -11.50 -2.66 1.35
C SER A 164 -10.53 -3.46 0.47
N ALA A 165 -10.16 -4.64 0.98
CA ALA A 165 -9.17 -5.53 0.36
C ALA A 165 -7.87 -4.79 -0.01
N CYS A 166 -7.42 -4.86 -1.28
CA CYS A 166 -6.18 -4.23 -1.72
C CYS A 166 -6.21 -2.69 -1.66
N ALA A 167 -7.39 -2.06 -1.57
CA ALA A 167 -7.53 -0.61 -1.47
C ALA A 167 -7.54 -0.10 -0.01
N SER A 168 -7.40 -0.97 0.99
CA SER A 168 -7.57 -0.63 2.41
C SER A 168 -6.72 0.57 2.84
N SER A 169 -5.43 0.56 2.60
CA SER A 169 -4.55 1.65 3.03
C SER A 169 -4.73 2.95 2.24
N SER A 170 -5.12 2.88 0.95
CA SER A 170 -5.50 4.09 0.20
C SER A 170 -6.78 4.72 0.76
N ASN A 171 -7.78 3.92 1.12
CA ASN A 171 -8.97 4.41 1.81
C ASN A 171 -8.65 4.99 3.19
N ALA A 172 -7.70 4.39 3.94
CA ALA A 172 -7.23 4.96 5.20
C ALA A 172 -6.63 6.37 5.01
N LEU A 173 -5.79 6.54 3.98
CA LEU A 173 -5.22 7.85 3.62
C LEU A 173 -6.31 8.85 3.18
N ALA A 174 -7.28 8.41 2.37
CA ALA A 174 -8.41 9.23 1.93
C ALA A 174 -9.27 9.69 3.11
N ASP A 175 -9.61 8.79 4.03
CA ASP A 175 -10.35 9.13 5.25
C ASP A 175 -9.57 10.07 6.16
N ALA A 176 -8.27 9.82 6.38
CA ALA A 176 -7.40 10.67 7.17
C ALA A 176 -7.32 12.09 6.57
N PHE A 177 -7.15 12.18 5.25
CA PHE A 177 -7.18 13.44 4.51
C PHE A 177 -8.49 14.20 4.75
N ASN A 178 -9.63 13.51 4.61
CA ASN A 178 -10.95 14.11 4.84
C ASN A 178 -11.16 14.56 6.28
N LEU A 179 -10.71 13.80 7.26
CA LEU A 179 -10.82 14.18 8.68
C LEU A 179 -10.02 15.46 9.00
N ILE A 180 -8.79 15.58 8.46
CA ILE A 180 -7.96 16.76 8.68
C ILE A 180 -8.54 17.98 7.94
N ARG A 181 -8.89 17.86 6.67
CA ARG A 181 -9.41 18.99 5.89
C ARG A 181 -10.76 19.51 6.42
N LEU A 182 -11.52 18.67 7.12
CA LEU A 182 -12.74 19.04 7.82
C LEU A 182 -12.49 19.53 9.26
N GLY A 183 -11.25 19.63 9.72
CA GLY A 183 -10.88 20.12 11.05
C GLY A 183 -11.23 19.16 12.18
N LYS A 184 -11.37 17.85 11.91
CA LYS A 184 -11.67 16.83 12.93
C LYS A 184 -10.43 16.33 13.67
N ALA A 185 -9.25 16.48 13.05
CA ALA A 185 -7.93 16.19 13.62
C ALA A 185 -6.94 17.21 13.07
N ASP A 186 -5.79 17.38 13.74
CA ASP A 186 -4.69 18.20 13.24
C ASP A 186 -3.59 17.31 12.64
N ILE A 187 -3.42 16.13 13.22
CA ILE A 187 -2.46 15.12 12.74
C ILE A 187 -3.17 13.76 12.69
N ILE A 188 -2.90 12.96 11.66
CA ILE A 188 -3.30 11.55 11.61
C ILE A 188 -2.12 10.69 11.18
N VAL A 189 -1.84 9.68 12.00
CA VAL A 189 -0.96 8.55 11.63
C VAL A 189 -1.79 7.64 10.73
N SER A 190 -1.50 7.66 9.43
CA SER A 190 -2.28 6.89 8.46
C SER A 190 -1.39 6.01 7.61
N GLY A 191 -1.91 4.87 7.20
CA GLY A 191 -1.16 3.91 6.41
C GLY A 191 -1.86 2.59 6.30
N GLY A 192 -1.11 1.51 6.23
CA GLY A 192 -1.65 0.16 6.25
C GLY A 192 -0.60 -0.91 6.40
N ALA A 193 -1.05 -2.10 6.79
CA ALA A 193 -0.20 -3.26 7.02
C ALA A 193 -0.91 -4.55 6.60
N GLU A 194 -0.13 -5.52 6.12
CA GLU A 194 -0.61 -6.87 5.81
C GLU A 194 0.51 -7.89 5.95
N ALA A 195 0.18 -9.10 6.42
CA ALA A 195 1.10 -10.21 6.54
C ALA A 195 0.36 -11.54 6.34
N ALA A 196 -0.02 -11.81 5.08
CA ALA A 196 -0.83 -12.99 4.74
C ALA A 196 -0.03 -14.13 4.11
N ILE A 197 1.31 -14.12 4.22
CA ILE A 197 2.18 -15.19 3.69
C ILE A 197 2.18 -16.36 4.69
N CYS A 198 1.09 -17.11 4.68
CA CYS A 198 0.88 -18.34 5.45
C CYS A 198 0.15 -19.37 4.58
N GLU A 199 0.01 -20.59 5.06
CA GLU A 199 -0.61 -21.67 4.29
C GLU A 199 -2.03 -21.32 3.84
N CYS A 200 -2.87 -20.74 4.73
CA CYS A 200 -4.23 -20.31 4.36
C CYS A 200 -4.23 -19.18 3.36
N GLY A 201 -3.35 -18.18 3.50
CA GLY A 201 -3.25 -17.05 2.59
C GLY A 201 -2.81 -17.48 1.20
N VAL A 202 -1.65 -18.14 1.09
CA VAL A 202 -1.11 -18.62 -0.19
C VAL A 202 -2.03 -19.68 -0.81
N GLY A 203 -2.53 -20.62 0.00
CA GLY A 203 -3.46 -21.67 -0.46
C GLY A 203 -4.77 -21.09 -0.98
N GLY A 204 -5.33 -20.10 -0.29
CA GLY A 204 -6.57 -19.42 -0.70
C GLY A 204 -6.42 -18.71 -2.04
N PHE A 205 -5.36 -17.92 -2.23
CA PHE A 205 -5.10 -17.25 -3.52
C PHE A 205 -4.69 -18.23 -4.63
N ASN A 206 -4.01 -19.34 -4.32
CA ASN A 206 -3.76 -20.42 -5.28
C ASN A 206 -5.06 -21.08 -5.76
N ALA A 207 -6.04 -21.28 -4.87
CA ALA A 207 -7.33 -21.85 -5.22
C ALA A 207 -8.11 -20.97 -6.20
N MET A 208 -7.90 -19.65 -6.16
CA MET A 208 -8.47 -18.66 -7.07
C MET A 208 -7.66 -18.48 -8.37
N HIS A 209 -6.54 -19.18 -8.53
CA HIS A 209 -5.61 -19.00 -9.66
C HIS A 209 -5.12 -17.54 -9.81
N ALA A 210 -4.98 -16.83 -8.71
CA ALA A 210 -4.61 -15.41 -8.71
C ALA A 210 -3.09 -15.18 -8.63
N LEU A 211 -2.34 -16.15 -8.09
CA LEU A 211 -0.89 -16.05 -7.91
C LEU A 211 -0.12 -16.56 -9.13
N SER A 212 1.00 -15.91 -9.41
CA SER A 212 2.01 -16.45 -10.33
C SER A 212 2.52 -17.81 -9.85
N THR A 213 2.78 -18.71 -10.79
CA THR A 213 3.35 -20.03 -10.53
C THR A 213 4.74 -20.20 -11.13
N ARG A 214 5.43 -19.11 -11.44
CA ARG A 214 6.79 -19.08 -12.02
C ARG A 214 7.86 -19.44 -10.96
N ASN A 215 7.76 -20.64 -10.40
CA ASN A 215 8.60 -21.10 -9.29
C ASN A 215 10.10 -21.19 -9.64
N GLU A 216 10.43 -21.40 -10.91
CA GLU A 216 11.81 -21.53 -11.38
C GLU A 216 12.54 -20.18 -11.48
N ASP A 217 11.78 -19.07 -11.48
CA ASP A 217 12.33 -17.72 -11.64
C ASP A 217 11.50 -16.68 -10.84
N PRO A 218 11.54 -16.76 -9.48
CA PRO A 218 10.75 -15.91 -8.62
C PRO A 218 11.02 -14.41 -8.81
N GLU A 219 12.28 -14.03 -9.00
CA GLU A 219 12.70 -12.62 -9.11
C GLU A 219 12.04 -11.91 -10.30
N HIS A 220 11.75 -12.66 -11.37
CA HIS A 220 11.10 -12.13 -12.57
C HIS A 220 9.63 -12.51 -12.69
N ALA A 221 8.99 -13.01 -11.63
CA ALA A 221 7.60 -13.46 -11.68
C ALA A 221 6.60 -12.30 -11.75
N SER A 222 6.80 -11.25 -10.95
CA SER A 222 5.97 -10.03 -11.03
C SER A 222 6.46 -9.16 -12.19
N ARG A 223 5.67 -9.15 -13.28
CA ARG A 223 6.01 -8.48 -14.56
C ARG A 223 4.82 -7.72 -15.15
N PRO A 224 4.33 -6.69 -14.45
CA PRO A 224 3.18 -5.92 -14.92
C PRO A 224 3.35 -5.46 -16.36
N PHE A 225 2.26 -5.51 -17.13
CA PHE A 225 2.18 -5.13 -18.55
C PHE A 225 2.97 -5.99 -19.53
N SER A 226 3.58 -7.09 -19.12
CA SER A 226 4.23 -8.05 -20.03
C SER A 226 3.27 -9.13 -20.49
N ALA A 227 3.41 -9.61 -21.73
CA ALA A 227 2.54 -10.67 -22.29
C ALA A 227 2.61 -11.96 -21.48
N SER A 228 3.79 -12.29 -20.96
CA SER A 228 4.04 -13.54 -20.22
C SER A 228 3.69 -13.48 -18.72
N ARG A 229 2.98 -12.43 -18.25
CA ARG A 229 2.48 -12.33 -16.86
C ARG A 229 1.43 -13.40 -16.58
N ASP A 230 1.47 -14.00 -15.40
CA ASP A 230 0.63 -15.16 -15.05
C ASP A 230 -0.08 -15.05 -13.70
N GLY A 231 -0.09 -13.86 -13.09
CA GLY A 231 -0.69 -13.60 -11.78
C GLY A 231 0.20 -12.72 -10.91
N PHE A 232 -0.30 -12.31 -9.76
CA PHE A 232 0.48 -11.47 -8.85
C PHE A 232 1.42 -12.30 -7.98
N VAL A 233 2.47 -11.66 -7.45
CA VAL A 233 3.33 -12.20 -6.40
C VAL A 233 2.87 -11.63 -5.08
N MET A 234 2.53 -12.48 -4.11
CA MET A 234 2.12 -12.02 -2.79
C MET A 234 3.30 -11.38 -2.04
N GLY A 235 3.05 -10.27 -1.35
CA GLY A 235 4.00 -9.64 -0.46
C GLY A 235 3.40 -9.35 0.91
N GLU A 236 4.26 -9.11 1.89
CA GLU A 236 3.91 -8.60 3.20
C GLU A 236 4.63 -7.28 3.46
N GLY A 237 4.10 -6.45 4.36
CA GLY A 237 4.73 -5.18 4.70
C GLY A 237 3.79 -4.19 5.35
N ALA A 238 4.30 -2.98 5.53
CA ALA A 238 3.54 -1.85 6.04
C ALA A 238 4.08 -0.53 5.47
N GLY A 239 3.18 0.44 5.29
CA GLY A 239 3.52 1.83 4.99
C GLY A 239 2.80 2.77 5.94
N CYS A 240 3.42 3.90 6.25
CA CYS A 240 2.85 4.93 7.11
C CYS A 240 3.19 6.31 6.57
N LEU A 241 2.19 7.19 6.51
CA LEU A 241 2.34 8.61 6.26
C LEU A 241 1.76 9.38 7.45
N ILE A 242 2.50 10.37 7.92
CA ILE A 242 1.95 11.33 8.86
C ILE A 242 1.31 12.44 8.05
N LEU A 243 0.00 12.48 8.06
CA LEU A 243 -0.79 13.54 7.47
C LEU A 243 -1.06 14.62 8.50
N GLU A 244 -0.85 15.87 8.14
CA GLU A 244 -0.91 17.00 9.06
C GLU A 244 -1.57 18.22 8.42
N GLU A 245 -2.33 18.97 9.19
CA GLU A 245 -2.87 20.24 8.76
C GLU A 245 -1.70 21.22 8.48
N MET A 246 -1.77 21.89 7.34
CA MET A 246 -0.62 22.65 6.83
C MET A 246 -0.17 23.81 7.73
N ASP A 247 -1.11 24.57 8.29
CA ASP A 247 -0.74 25.72 9.16
C ASP A 247 -0.20 25.22 10.50
N HIS A 248 -0.69 24.07 11.00
CA HIS A 248 -0.13 23.38 12.16
C HIS A 248 1.32 22.93 11.87
N ALA A 249 1.56 22.27 10.74
CA ALA A 249 2.89 21.85 10.33
C ALA A 249 3.88 23.01 10.22
N LYS A 250 3.45 24.13 9.61
CA LYS A 250 4.25 25.37 9.51
C LYS A 250 4.55 25.97 10.88
N ALA A 251 3.56 26.04 11.76
CA ALA A 251 3.70 26.64 13.08
C ALA A 251 4.75 25.93 13.96
N ARG A 252 4.87 24.60 13.82
CA ARG A 252 5.89 23.82 14.52
C ARG A 252 7.21 23.67 13.75
N GLY A 253 7.32 24.24 12.53
CA GLY A 253 8.51 24.15 11.69
C GLY A 253 8.77 22.75 11.12
N ALA A 254 7.70 21.99 10.84
CA ALA A 254 7.81 20.65 10.30
C ALA A 254 8.44 20.63 8.92
N ARG A 255 9.22 19.58 8.63
CA ARG A 255 9.59 19.25 7.25
C ARG A 255 8.35 18.78 6.50
N ILE A 256 8.10 19.33 5.33
CA ILE A 256 7.01 18.92 4.44
C ILE A 256 7.58 18.19 3.24
N TYR A 257 7.10 16.99 2.99
CA TYR A 257 7.48 16.17 1.83
C TYR A 257 6.70 16.54 0.58
N ALA A 258 5.39 16.59 0.71
CA ALA A 258 4.42 16.89 -0.35
C ALA A 258 3.10 17.36 0.26
N GLU A 259 2.20 17.86 -0.54
CA GLU A 259 0.82 18.14 -0.19
C GLU A 259 -0.07 17.01 -0.74
N MET A 260 -0.94 16.44 0.09
CA MET A 260 -2.03 15.59 -0.38
C MET A 260 -3.19 16.50 -0.77
N VAL A 261 -3.59 16.46 -2.03
CA VAL A 261 -4.51 17.48 -2.60
C VAL A 261 -5.87 16.92 -3.00
N GLY A 262 -5.98 15.60 -3.14
CA GLY A 262 -7.25 15.00 -3.52
C GLY A 262 -7.30 13.50 -3.31
N GLU A 263 -8.53 13.00 -3.29
CA GLU A 263 -8.82 11.59 -3.24
C GLU A 263 -10.01 11.26 -4.15
N GLY A 264 -10.12 10.00 -4.53
CA GLY A 264 -11.27 9.48 -5.26
C GLY A 264 -11.62 8.07 -4.79
N ALA A 265 -12.90 7.79 -4.75
CA ALA A 265 -13.43 6.47 -4.52
C ALA A 265 -14.45 6.11 -5.62
N SER A 266 -14.50 4.83 -5.99
CA SER A 266 -15.52 4.29 -6.90
C SER A 266 -15.72 2.79 -6.67
N ALA A 267 -16.69 2.22 -7.34
CA ALA A 267 -16.90 0.77 -7.36
C ALA A 267 -16.98 0.28 -8.81
N ASP A 268 -16.40 -0.90 -9.08
CA ASP A 268 -16.55 -1.57 -10.39
C ASP A 268 -17.98 -2.04 -10.63
N ALA A 269 -18.70 -2.45 -9.58
CA ALA A 269 -20.05 -3.00 -9.63
C ALA A 269 -20.20 -4.09 -10.72
N HIS A 270 -19.17 -4.94 -10.87
CA HIS A 270 -19.05 -5.91 -11.95
C HIS A 270 -18.90 -7.35 -11.48
N HIS A 271 -17.82 -7.67 -10.74
CA HIS A 271 -17.49 -9.01 -10.28
C HIS A 271 -16.79 -8.98 -8.94
N ILE A 272 -16.86 -10.07 -8.16
CA ILE A 272 -16.27 -10.12 -6.80
C ILE A 272 -14.74 -10.01 -6.80
N THR A 273 -14.06 -10.50 -7.85
CA THR A 273 -12.58 -10.53 -7.90
C THR A 273 -11.99 -9.97 -9.20
N ALA A 274 -12.77 -9.87 -10.27
CA ALA A 274 -12.26 -9.38 -11.55
C ALA A 274 -12.57 -7.89 -11.73
N SER A 275 -11.60 -7.13 -12.24
CA SER A 275 -11.78 -5.74 -12.64
C SER A 275 -12.78 -5.64 -13.80
N HIS A 276 -13.46 -4.51 -13.90
CA HIS A 276 -14.35 -4.23 -15.03
C HIS A 276 -13.53 -4.21 -16.34
N PRO A 277 -13.88 -5.01 -17.37
CA PRO A 277 -13.04 -5.17 -18.58
C PRO A 277 -12.79 -3.87 -19.32
N GLU A 278 -13.74 -2.91 -19.26
CA GLU A 278 -13.59 -1.59 -19.85
C GLU A 278 -12.95 -0.56 -18.90
N GLY A 279 -12.48 -0.97 -17.72
CA GLY A 279 -11.83 -0.08 -16.74
C GLY A 279 -12.77 0.99 -16.16
N LEU A 280 -14.08 0.77 -16.12
CA LEU A 280 -15.04 1.80 -15.70
C LEU A 280 -14.76 2.33 -14.29
N GLY A 281 -14.59 1.44 -13.32
CA GLY A 281 -14.30 1.84 -11.94
C GLY A 281 -12.96 2.57 -11.81
N ALA A 282 -11.92 2.06 -12.49
CA ALA A 282 -10.60 2.70 -12.54
C ALA A 282 -10.66 4.10 -13.18
N LYS A 283 -11.43 4.27 -14.23
CA LYS A 283 -11.70 5.58 -14.86
C LYS A 283 -12.39 6.54 -13.91
N LEU A 284 -13.48 6.10 -13.29
CA LEU A 284 -14.27 6.93 -12.38
C LEU A 284 -13.46 7.37 -11.16
N VAL A 285 -12.65 6.49 -10.58
CA VAL A 285 -11.86 6.83 -9.39
C VAL A 285 -10.80 7.88 -9.69
N MET A 286 -10.09 7.79 -10.84
CA MET A 286 -9.13 8.81 -11.26
C MET A 286 -9.80 10.15 -11.56
N MET A 287 -10.95 10.14 -12.25
CA MET A 287 -11.73 11.37 -12.51
C MET A 287 -12.20 12.03 -11.20
N ASN A 288 -12.67 11.24 -10.23
CA ASN A 288 -13.10 11.75 -8.93
C ASN A 288 -11.92 12.38 -8.17
N ALA A 289 -10.75 11.72 -8.17
CA ALA A 289 -9.55 12.23 -7.52
C ALA A 289 -9.04 13.53 -8.14
N LEU A 290 -9.01 13.64 -9.47
CA LEU A 290 -8.64 14.87 -10.19
C LEU A 290 -9.63 16.00 -9.87
N LYS A 291 -10.92 15.70 -9.86
CA LYS A 291 -11.96 16.69 -9.51
C LYS A 291 -11.81 17.19 -8.08
N ASP A 292 -11.58 16.29 -7.12
CA ASP A 292 -11.40 16.66 -5.70
C ASP A 292 -10.13 17.48 -5.51
N ALA A 293 -9.05 17.13 -6.22
CA ALA A 293 -7.79 17.88 -6.22
C ALA A 293 -7.86 19.24 -6.92
N GLY A 294 -8.89 19.50 -7.72
CA GLY A 294 -8.98 20.68 -8.60
C GLY A 294 -7.90 20.71 -9.68
N LEU A 295 -7.42 19.53 -10.10
CA LEU A 295 -6.38 19.35 -11.11
C LEU A 295 -6.97 18.90 -12.45
N GLN A 296 -6.26 19.24 -13.52
CA GLN A 296 -6.52 18.71 -14.86
C GLN A 296 -5.63 17.50 -15.15
N PRO A 297 -5.98 16.62 -16.09
CA PRO A 297 -5.11 15.50 -16.48
C PRO A 297 -3.67 15.91 -16.78
N GLU A 298 -3.46 17.07 -17.40
CA GLU A 298 -2.15 17.62 -17.80
C GLU A 298 -1.28 18.05 -16.62
N ASP A 299 -1.84 18.14 -15.40
CA ASP A 299 -1.09 18.46 -14.19
C ASP A 299 -0.38 17.24 -13.59
N ILE A 300 -0.79 16.01 -13.98
CA ILE A 300 -0.22 14.76 -13.48
C ILE A 300 0.97 14.34 -14.33
N ASP A 301 2.11 14.13 -13.69
CA ASP A 301 3.34 13.67 -14.33
C ASP A 301 3.65 12.19 -14.09
N TYR A 302 3.06 11.59 -13.05
CA TYR A 302 3.31 10.21 -12.65
C TYR A 302 2.06 9.53 -12.12
N ILE A 303 1.84 8.29 -12.54
CA ILE A 303 0.84 7.37 -11.99
C ILE A 303 1.55 6.13 -11.45
N ASN A 304 1.46 5.91 -10.14
CA ASN A 304 1.76 4.62 -9.53
C ASN A 304 0.50 3.77 -9.65
N VAL A 305 0.54 2.78 -10.52
CA VAL A 305 -0.61 1.99 -10.90
C VAL A 305 -0.86 0.84 -9.93
N HIS A 306 -2.09 0.34 -9.94
CA HIS A 306 -2.37 -0.93 -9.26
C HIS A 306 -1.54 -2.07 -9.86
N GLY A 307 -1.53 -2.24 -11.17
CA GLY A 307 -0.55 -3.01 -11.95
C GLY A 307 -0.05 -4.28 -11.26
N THR A 308 -0.93 -5.26 -11.05
CA THR A 308 -0.62 -6.46 -10.24
C THR A 308 0.05 -7.59 -11.00
N SER A 309 0.37 -7.41 -12.28
CA SER A 309 0.86 -8.50 -13.14
C SER A 309 -0.21 -9.57 -13.42
N THR A 310 -1.48 -9.14 -13.47
CA THR A 310 -2.60 -10.00 -13.84
C THR A 310 -3.05 -9.71 -15.27
N PRO A 311 -3.43 -10.74 -16.06
CA PRO A 311 -3.76 -10.54 -17.47
C PRO A 311 -4.84 -9.49 -17.70
N VAL A 312 -5.95 -9.55 -16.98
CA VAL A 312 -7.09 -8.65 -17.18
C VAL A 312 -6.92 -7.30 -16.49
N GLY A 313 -6.35 -7.30 -15.26
CA GLY A 313 -6.23 -6.09 -14.46
C GLY A 313 -5.35 -5.03 -15.11
N ASP A 314 -4.19 -5.42 -15.61
CA ASP A 314 -3.22 -4.50 -16.22
C ASP A 314 -3.78 -3.86 -17.52
N ILE A 315 -4.51 -4.65 -18.35
CA ILE A 315 -5.17 -4.15 -19.57
C ILE A 315 -6.26 -3.13 -19.22
N SER A 316 -7.11 -3.49 -18.26
CA SER A 316 -8.22 -2.65 -17.80
C SER A 316 -7.72 -1.29 -17.28
N GLU A 317 -6.65 -1.28 -16.48
CA GLU A 317 -6.06 -0.07 -15.94
C GLU A 317 -5.40 0.80 -17.02
N ALA A 318 -4.60 0.20 -17.92
CA ALA A 318 -3.98 0.92 -19.03
C ALA A 318 -5.02 1.59 -19.94
N LYS A 319 -6.16 0.92 -20.19
CA LYS A 319 -7.28 1.47 -20.94
C LYS A 319 -7.91 2.66 -20.21
N ALA A 320 -8.17 2.52 -18.90
CA ALA A 320 -8.73 3.59 -18.09
C ALA A 320 -7.82 4.83 -18.07
N ILE A 321 -6.49 4.66 -17.98
CA ILE A 321 -5.52 5.75 -18.05
C ILE A 321 -5.63 6.48 -19.39
N LYS A 322 -5.66 5.77 -20.50
CA LYS A 322 -5.83 6.39 -21.84
C LYS A 322 -7.14 7.17 -21.94
N ASP A 323 -8.22 6.64 -21.40
CA ASP A 323 -9.52 7.29 -21.44
C ASP A 323 -9.58 8.58 -20.59
N VAL A 324 -8.91 8.61 -19.44
CA VAL A 324 -8.90 9.77 -18.54
C VAL A 324 -7.93 10.85 -19.02
N PHE A 325 -6.72 10.46 -19.44
CA PHE A 325 -5.64 11.38 -19.73
C PHE A 325 -5.52 11.73 -21.23
N GLY A 326 -6.24 11.03 -22.10
CA GLY A 326 -6.26 11.33 -23.55
C GLY A 326 -4.86 11.37 -24.16
N ALA A 327 -4.53 12.45 -24.85
CA ALA A 327 -3.21 12.64 -25.44
C ALA A 327 -2.08 12.73 -24.37
N HIS A 328 -2.38 13.28 -23.19
CA HIS A 328 -1.41 13.41 -22.11
C HIS A 328 -0.97 12.06 -21.51
N ALA A 329 -1.75 10.99 -21.69
CA ALA A 329 -1.35 9.64 -21.26
C ALA A 329 0.01 9.19 -21.82
N TYR A 330 0.41 9.71 -22.98
CA TYR A 330 1.70 9.40 -23.62
C TYR A 330 2.87 10.27 -23.14
N GLU A 331 2.60 11.28 -22.31
CA GLU A 331 3.59 12.21 -21.81
C GLU A 331 3.94 11.99 -20.33
N LEU A 332 3.06 11.32 -19.58
CA LEU A 332 3.28 10.98 -18.17
C LEU A 332 4.01 9.64 -18.01
N ASN A 333 4.61 9.42 -16.83
CA ASN A 333 5.16 8.13 -16.46
C ASN A 333 4.10 7.26 -15.77
N ILE A 334 4.11 5.99 -16.10
CA ILE A 334 3.34 4.94 -15.44
C ILE A 334 4.34 3.95 -14.86
N SER A 335 4.21 3.55 -13.59
CA SER A 335 4.99 2.42 -13.09
C SER A 335 4.25 1.61 -12.03
N SER A 336 4.51 0.31 -12.01
CA SER A 336 4.08 -0.59 -10.96
C SER A 336 5.27 -1.01 -10.10
N THR A 337 5.33 -0.49 -8.89
CA THR A 337 6.33 -0.91 -7.89
C THR A 337 6.07 -2.31 -7.34
N LYS A 338 4.89 -2.89 -7.61
CA LYS A 338 4.60 -4.30 -7.31
C LYS A 338 5.47 -5.28 -8.10
N SER A 339 6.09 -4.84 -9.19
CA SER A 339 7.13 -5.62 -9.87
C SER A 339 8.32 -5.95 -8.96
N MET A 340 8.55 -5.12 -7.92
CA MET A 340 9.66 -5.22 -6.96
C MET A 340 9.20 -5.69 -5.58
N THR A 341 8.16 -5.06 -5.03
CA THR A 341 7.66 -5.37 -3.68
C THR A 341 6.74 -6.59 -3.63
N GLY A 342 6.26 -7.08 -4.77
CA GLY A 342 5.07 -7.90 -4.80
C GLY A 342 3.83 -7.10 -4.42
N HIS A 343 2.70 -7.77 -4.33
CA HIS A 343 1.45 -7.16 -3.92
C HIS A 343 1.25 -7.29 -2.41
N LEU A 344 1.38 -6.18 -1.68
CA LEU A 344 1.28 -6.14 -0.21
C LEU A 344 -0.19 -6.10 0.27
N LEU A 345 -1.16 -6.45 -0.57
CA LEU A 345 -2.59 -6.50 -0.26
C LEU A 345 -3.07 -5.20 0.39
N GLY A 346 -3.62 -5.26 1.62
CA GLY A 346 -4.11 -4.10 2.33
C GLY A 346 -3.07 -3.01 2.63
N ALA A 347 -1.79 -3.35 2.65
CA ALA A 347 -0.69 -2.41 2.86
C ALA A 347 -0.22 -1.70 1.57
N ALA A 348 -0.57 -2.22 0.39
CA ALA A 348 0.01 -1.79 -0.89
C ALA A 348 -0.13 -0.28 -1.11
N GLY A 349 -1.33 0.27 -0.96
CA GLY A 349 -1.60 1.68 -1.25
C GLY A 349 -0.80 2.67 -0.38
N ALA A 350 -0.48 2.32 0.87
CA ALA A 350 0.33 3.18 1.73
C ALA A 350 1.80 3.26 1.27
N VAL A 351 2.38 2.11 0.87
CA VAL A 351 3.74 2.07 0.32
C VAL A 351 3.78 2.80 -1.02
N GLU A 352 2.78 2.63 -1.86
CA GLU A 352 2.67 3.29 -3.17
C GLU A 352 2.41 4.79 -3.06
N ALA A 353 1.63 5.22 -2.07
CA ALA A 353 1.48 6.64 -1.72
C ALA A 353 2.82 7.26 -1.28
N MET A 354 3.60 6.56 -0.45
CA MET A 354 4.96 6.98 -0.09
C MET A 354 5.85 7.12 -1.33
N VAL A 355 5.75 6.19 -2.29
CA VAL A 355 6.49 6.28 -3.57
C VAL A 355 6.08 7.52 -4.36
N CYS A 356 4.78 7.85 -4.44
CA CYS A 356 4.31 9.08 -5.08
C CYS A 356 4.87 10.32 -4.39
N VAL A 357 4.83 10.39 -3.05
CA VAL A 357 5.39 11.49 -2.25
C VAL A 357 6.89 11.68 -2.53
N LEU A 358 7.66 10.58 -2.55
CA LEU A 358 9.11 10.63 -2.81
C LEU A 358 9.42 10.97 -4.28
N SER A 359 8.59 10.52 -5.22
CA SER A 359 8.74 10.89 -6.65
C SER A 359 8.53 12.39 -6.86
N VAL A 360 7.50 12.97 -6.25
CA VAL A 360 7.26 14.43 -6.24
C VAL A 360 8.42 15.18 -5.59
N LYS A 361 8.94 14.67 -4.47
CA LYS A 361 10.05 15.30 -3.73
C LYS A 361 11.35 15.28 -4.51
N HIS A 362 11.69 14.18 -5.17
CA HIS A 362 12.99 13.93 -5.76
C HIS A 362 13.03 14.06 -7.30
N ASN A 363 11.88 14.28 -7.95
CA ASN A 363 11.78 14.38 -9.41
C ASN A 363 12.36 13.14 -10.13
N ILE A 364 12.00 11.94 -9.64
CA ILE A 364 12.40 10.67 -10.22
C ILE A 364 11.30 9.63 -10.03
N VAL A 365 11.04 8.83 -11.06
CA VAL A 365 10.02 7.78 -11.06
C VAL A 365 10.71 6.41 -11.02
N PRO A 366 10.37 5.52 -10.07
CA PRO A 366 10.91 4.16 -10.02
C PRO A 366 10.36 3.32 -11.18
N PRO A 367 11.10 2.25 -11.58
CA PRO A 367 10.72 1.44 -12.72
C PRO A 367 9.58 0.45 -12.44
N THR A 368 8.93 -0.02 -13.51
CA THR A 368 8.35 -1.35 -13.61
C THR A 368 9.43 -2.28 -14.10
N ILE A 369 9.86 -3.26 -13.32
CA ILE A 369 10.90 -4.20 -13.75
C ILE A 369 10.31 -5.45 -14.43
N ASN A 370 11.20 -6.27 -15.02
CA ASN A 370 10.92 -7.60 -15.56
C ASN A 370 10.21 -7.61 -16.93
N HIS A 371 10.12 -6.49 -17.61
CA HIS A 371 9.68 -6.48 -19.01
C HIS A 371 10.86 -6.80 -19.92
N ALA A 372 10.74 -7.87 -20.70
CA ALA A 372 11.75 -8.33 -21.65
C ALA A 372 11.44 -7.83 -23.07
N GLU A 373 12.47 -7.69 -23.91
CA GLU A 373 12.28 -7.38 -25.32
C GLU A 373 11.46 -8.49 -26.01
N GLY A 374 10.39 -8.09 -26.70
CA GLY A 374 9.46 -8.99 -27.38
C GLY A 374 8.41 -9.65 -26.47
N ASP A 375 8.31 -9.27 -25.18
CA ASP A 375 7.25 -9.72 -24.27
C ASP A 375 6.06 -8.75 -24.26
N ASP A 376 5.70 -8.23 -25.43
CA ASP A 376 4.62 -7.29 -25.65
C ASP A 376 3.27 -7.98 -25.76
N ASP A 377 2.28 -7.52 -24.98
CA ASP A 377 0.87 -7.95 -25.06
C ASP A 377 0.15 -7.13 -26.14
N GLU A 378 -0.42 -7.80 -27.15
CA GLU A 378 -1.11 -7.14 -28.26
C GLU A 378 -2.29 -6.25 -27.86
N GLN A 379 -2.82 -6.42 -26.64
CA GLN A 379 -3.91 -5.62 -26.09
C GLN A 379 -3.43 -4.34 -25.38
N LEU A 380 -2.12 -4.14 -25.23
CA LEU A 380 -1.53 -2.98 -24.59
C LEU A 380 -0.89 -2.03 -25.61
N ASP A 381 -0.93 -0.75 -25.29
CA ASP A 381 -0.33 0.30 -26.12
C ASP A 381 1.03 0.71 -25.54
N TYR A 382 2.11 0.15 -26.08
CA TYR A 382 3.48 0.42 -25.64
C TYR A 382 4.05 1.79 -26.06
N LYS A 383 3.21 2.68 -26.63
CA LYS A 383 3.53 4.11 -26.69
C LYS A 383 3.37 4.77 -25.32
N LEU A 384 2.60 4.16 -24.41
CA LEU A 384 2.57 4.57 -23.02
C LEU A 384 3.93 4.36 -22.35
N ASN A 385 4.36 5.29 -21.52
CA ASN A 385 5.64 5.18 -20.82
C ASN A 385 5.46 4.38 -19.50
N PHE A 386 5.48 3.06 -19.57
CA PHE A 386 5.43 2.18 -18.41
C PHE A 386 6.70 2.19 -17.54
N THR A 387 7.65 3.07 -17.83
CA THR A 387 8.90 3.24 -17.07
C THR A 387 9.66 1.93 -16.92
N PHE A 388 9.77 1.13 -17.99
CA PHE A 388 10.34 -0.20 -17.92
C PHE A 388 11.80 -0.25 -17.51
N ASN A 389 12.12 -1.14 -16.58
CA ASN A 389 13.42 -1.64 -16.14
C ASN A 389 14.41 -0.59 -15.58
N LYS A 390 14.19 0.69 -15.77
CA LYS A 390 15.07 1.76 -15.26
C LYS A 390 14.27 2.95 -14.74
N ALA A 391 14.67 3.44 -13.57
CA ALA A 391 14.13 4.67 -13.04
C ALA A 391 14.37 5.85 -14.00
N GLN A 392 13.38 6.74 -14.12
CA GLN A 392 13.44 7.90 -15.02
C GLN A 392 13.42 9.21 -14.23
N LYS A 393 14.42 10.05 -14.45
CA LYS A 393 14.44 11.43 -13.94
C LYS A 393 13.52 12.29 -14.77
N ARG A 394 12.60 12.99 -14.13
CA ARG A 394 11.75 14.02 -14.72
C ARG A 394 11.20 14.93 -13.63
N GLU A 395 10.77 16.11 -13.99
CA GLU A 395 9.97 16.92 -13.08
C GLU A 395 8.65 16.21 -12.79
N VAL A 396 8.32 16.04 -11.49
CA VAL A 396 7.07 15.47 -11.02
C VAL A 396 6.37 16.53 -10.17
N ARG A 397 5.44 17.26 -10.80
CA ARG A 397 4.64 18.32 -10.14
C ARG A 397 3.54 17.70 -9.29
N ALA A 398 2.89 16.67 -9.84
CA ALA A 398 1.89 15.87 -9.13
C ALA A 398 1.96 14.41 -9.55
N ALA A 399 1.63 13.54 -8.59
CA ALA A 399 1.58 12.10 -8.76
C ALA A 399 0.28 11.54 -8.19
N LEU A 400 -0.21 10.47 -8.81
CA LEU A 400 -1.44 9.80 -8.49
C LEU A 400 -1.16 8.32 -8.18
N SER A 401 -1.75 7.76 -7.13
CA SER A 401 -1.64 6.35 -6.78
C SER A 401 -3.00 5.68 -6.86
N ASN A 402 -3.08 4.60 -7.65
CA ASN A 402 -4.29 3.79 -7.84
C ASN A 402 -4.22 2.49 -7.06
N THR A 403 -5.30 2.13 -6.39
CA THR A 403 -5.49 0.80 -5.80
C THR A 403 -6.88 0.27 -6.12
N PHE A 404 -6.95 -0.98 -6.59
CA PHE A 404 -8.18 -1.67 -6.94
C PHE A 404 -8.29 -2.96 -6.15
N GLY A 405 -9.33 -3.08 -5.31
CA GLY A 405 -9.51 -4.21 -4.40
C GLY A 405 -10.58 -5.18 -4.87
N PHE A 406 -10.45 -6.44 -4.46
CA PHE A 406 -11.54 -7.42 -4.57
C PHE A 406 -12.81 -6.86 -3.93
N GLY A 407 -13.97 -7.17 -4.53
CA GLY A 407 -15.24 -6.50 -4.23
C GLY A 407 -15.51 -5.30 -5.14
N GLY A 408 -14.55 -4.96 -6.03
CA GLY A 408 -14.62 -3.80 -6.91
C GLY A 408 -14.38 -2.48 -6.20
N HIS A 409 -13.64 -2.48 -5.08
CA HIS A 409 -13.28 -1.28 -4.34
C HIS A 409 -12.12 -0.56 -5.00
N ASN A 410 -12.33 0.65 -5.48
CA ASN A 410 -11.30 1.47 -6.10
C ASN A 410 -11.04 2.72 -5.27
N CYS A 411 -9.76 3.01 -5.02
CA CYS A 411 -9.31 4.23 -4.37
C CYS A 411 -8.13 4.83 -5.13
N CYS A 412 -8.11 6.15 -5.21
CA CYS A 412 -7.04 6.94 -5.82
C CYS A 412 -6.70 8.11 -4.90
N VAL A 413 -5.42 8.35 -4.67
CA VAL A 413 -4.92 9.47 -3.87
C VAL A 413 -3.93 10.30 -4.69
N VAL A 414 -3.95 11.62 -4.51
CA VAL A 414 -3.17 12.57 -5.31
C VAL A 414 -2.26 13.40 -4.42
N PHE A 415 -0.97 13.40 -4.76
CA PHE A 415 0.06 14.18 -4.10
C PHE A 415 0.66 15.19 -5.06
N LYS A 416 0.92 16.39 -4.56
CA LYS A 416 1.50 17.48 -5.33
C LYS A 416 2.73 18.03 -4.62
N LYS A 417 3.65 18.61 -5.40
CA LYS A 417 4.82 19.31 -4.89
C LYS A 417 4.37 20.43 -3.97
N TYR A 418 4.88 20.42 -2.74
CA TYR A 418 4.65 21.53 -1.83
C TYR A 418 5.40 22.77 -2.32
N ALA A 419 4.66 23.87 -2.42
CA ALA A 419 5.20 25.20 -2.66
C ALA A 419 4.88 26.08 -1.45
N GLU A 420 5.88 26.76 -0.92
CA GLU A 420 5.76 27.68 0.21
C GLU A 420 4.81 28.84 -0.06
#